data_88a054cdd60c6fcf4c74245d3d42ce1e
#
_entry.id   88a054cdd60c6fcf4c74245d3d42ce1e
#
_cell.length_a   1.000
_cell.length_b   1.000
_cell.length_c   1.000
_cell.angle_alpha   90.00
_cell.angle_beta   90.00
_cell.angle_gamma   90.00
#
_symmetry.space_group_name_H-M   'P 1'
#
loop_
_entity.id
_entity.type
_entity.pdbx_description
1 polymer ?
#
loop_
_entity_poly.entity_id
_entity_poly.type
_entity_poly.pdbx_seq_one_letter_code
_entity_poly.pdbx_strand_id
1 'polypeptide(L)'
;MNDQLRVRRQKMDEMRENGIEPFGQRKFDRQDLASTLEEKYGKEDKDELNDDMPKTKIAGRMLAKRGKGKVGFADLYDRTGKIQIYVRKDIVGEDNYKVFKKSDIGDFLGIDGEVMKTDTGELTIRATHVTFLSKALRPLPDKYHGLKDVEAIYRQRYLDLITNRDSYMRFVHRTQIIQAIRDYLNKQNFLEVETPVLHNIPGGAEARPFITHHNALDINLYMRIALELPLKRLIVGDMERVYEIGRVFRNEGLDTHHNPEFTELESYAAYWDYHDVMDEAEGIIRAAAKVVSDDGKITYQGTDIDLGKPFRRVHMVDLIKEKTGVDFWKPMTLEEATKIAEDHDIHVEKFWKVGHIINAFFEKYCEETIVDPTFVYGHPVEISPLAKKNADDPRFTDRFEIYIMGEEYGNAFSELNDPDDQRERFEAQMEEREAGNDEADMIDEDYLRAMEYGMPPTGGLGIGIDRLVMLLTDAPAIRDVLLFPTMRPERVESVEAEVKADMEKKNKENK
;
A
#
# COMPACT_ATOMS: atom_id res chain seq x y z
N MET A 1 11.73 21.56 -26.31
CA MET A 1 12.46 20.29 -26.01
C MET A 1 13.70 20.65 -25.22
N ASN A 2 13.92 20.05 -24.05
CA ASN A 2 15.10 20.33 -23.20
C ASN A 2 16.38 20.03 -23.99
N ASP A 3 17.40 20.90 -23.93
CA ASP A 3 18.65 20.77 -24.69
C ASP A 3 19.37 19.45 -24.41
N GLN A 4 19.30 18.94 -23.18
CA GLN A 4 19.87 17.64 -22.83
C GLN A 4 19.16 16.47 -23.53
N LEU A 5 17.84 16.54 -23.71
CA LEU A 5 17.09 15.51 -24.46
C LEU A 5 17.54 15.50 -25.93
N ARG A 6 17.75 16.68 -26.53
CA ARG A 6 18.26 16.82 -27.91
C ARG A 6 19.65 16.20 -28.06
N VAL A 7 20.57 16.51 -27.16
CA VAL A 7 21.94 15.96 -27.15
C VAL A 7 21.91 14.44 -27.00
N ARG A 8 21.06 13.89 -26.14
CA ARG A 8 20.96 12.43 -25.95
C ARG A 8 20.34 11.72 -27.16
N ARG A 9 19.39 12.35 -27.85
CA ARG A 9 18.86 11.84 -29.12
C ARG A 9 19.94 11.85 -30.21
N GLN A 10 20.71 12.92 -30.33
CA GLN A 10 21.83 12.98 -31.25
C GLN A 10 22.86 11.85 -30.96
N LYS A 11 23.22 11.64 -29.72
CA LYS A 11 24.09 10.51 -29.31
C LYS A 11 23.50 9.15 -29.67
N MET A 12 22.18 9.00 -29.55
CA MET A 12 21.49 7.78 -29.97
C MET A 12 21.65 7.55 -31.49
N ASP A 13 21.45 8.60 -32.28
CA ASP A 13 21.61 8.52 -33.74
C ASP A 13 23.06 8.22 -34.14
N GLU A 14 24.04 8.89 -33.50
CA GLU A 14 25.46 8.57 -33.66
C GLU A 14 25.81 7.10 -33.29
N MET A 15 25.15 6.51 -32.30
CA MET A 15 25.34 5.10 -31.97
C MET A 15 24.87 4.20 -33.11
N ARG A 16 23.71 4.48 -33.71
CA ARG A 16 23.18 3.74 -34.87
C ARG A 16 24.10 3.85 -36.09
N GLU A 17 24.57 5.05 -36.37
CA GLU A 17 25.55 5.28 -37.46
C GLU A 17 26.85 4.48 -37.28
N ASN A 18 27.19 4.22 -36.02
CA ASN A 18 28.38 3.40 -35.67
C ASN A 18 28.06 1.90 -35.52
N GLY A 19 26.89 1.44 -35.96
CA GLY A 19 26.47 0.03 -35.91
C GLY A 19 26.05 -0.48 -34.54
N ILE A 20 25.83 0.41 -33.57
CA ILE A 20 25.32 0.05 -32.23
C ILE A 20 23.83 0.41 -32.18
N GLU A 21 22.93 -0.59 -32.17
CA GLU A 21 21.51 -0.34 -31.96
C GLU A 21 21.23 -0.11 -30.46
N PRO A 22 20.83 1.10 -30.03
CA PRO A 22 20.70 1.47 -28.63
C PRO A 22 19.63 0.69 -27.85
N PHE A 23 18.74 -0.01 -28.56
CA PHE A 23 17.66 -0.82 -28.01
C PHE A 23 17.65 -2.24 -28.58
N GLY A 24 18.74 -2.67 -29.18
CA GLY A 24 18.81 -3.92 -29.95
C GLY A 24 18.96 -5.17 -29.06
N GLN A 25 19.47 -5.01 -27.86
CA GLN A 25 19.67 -6.15 -26.94
C GLN A 25 18.33 -6.66 -26.41
N ARG A 26 18.06 -7.95 -26.68
CA ARG A 26 16.85 -8.63 -26.22
C ARG A 26 17.02 -9.34 -24.88
N LYS A 27 18.25 -9.75 -24.57
CA LYS A 27 18.61 -10.48 -23.35
C LYS A 27 20.06 -10.17 -22.99
N PHE A 28 20.34 -10.17 -21.69
CA PHE A 28 21.69 -10.22 -21.15
C PHE A 28 21.73 -11.30 -20.06
N ASP A 29 22.70 -12.19 -20.14
CA ASP A 29 22.81 -13.34 -19.23
C ASP A 29 23.53 -12.92 -17.94
N ARG A 30 22.80 -12.15 -17.10
CA ARG A 30 23.29 -11.71 -15.80
C ARG A 30 23.41 -12.90 -14.85
N GLN A 31 24.58 -13.11 -14.25
CA GLN A 31 24.87 -14.19 -13.31
C GLN A 31 24.71 -13.78 -11.86
N ASP A 32 25.19 -12.58 -11.50
CA ASP A 32 25.23 -12.10 -10.12
C ASP A 32 24.46 -10.78 -9.95
N LEU A 33 24.06 -10.51 -8.71
CA LEU A 33 23.48 -9.27 -8.22
C LEU A 33 24.49 -8.55 -7.33
N ALA A 34 24.30 -7.24 -7.12
CA ALA A 34 25.17 -6.46 -6.24
C ALA A 34 25.24 -7.06 -4.83
N SER A 35 24.09 -7.45 -4.25
CA SER A 35 24.06 -8.07 -2.92
C SER A 35 24.74 -9.42 -2.87
N THR A 36 24.57 -10.27 -3.89
CA THR A 36 25.22 -11.60 -3.95
C THR A 36 26.74 -11.49 -4.02
N LEU A 37 27.25 -10.49 -4.72
CA LEU A 37 28.69 -10.24 -4.77
C LEU A 37 29.21 -9.70 -3.43
N GLU A 38 28.45 -8.80 -2.79
CA GLU A 38 28.81 -8.28 -1.47
C GLU A 38 28.79 -9.37 -0.38
N GLU A 39 27.81 -10.26 -0.41
CA GLU A 39 27.72 -11.40 0.50
C GLU A 39 28.88 -12.37 0.33
N LYS A 40 29.27 -12.67 -0.94
CA LYS A 40 30.35 -13.61 -1.25
C LYS A 40 31.73 -13.03 -0.97
N TYR A 41 31.99 -11.79 -1.38
CA TYR A 41 33.31 -11.23 -1.49
C TYR A 41 33.56 -9.97 -0.65
N GLY A 42 32.52 -9.39 -0.08
CA GLY A 42 32.59 -8.14 0.68
C GLY A 42 33.52 -8.19 1.89
N LYS A 43 33.63 -9.37 2.53
CA LYS A 43 34.52 -9.60 3.71
C LYS A 43 35.86 -10.22 3.40
N GLU A 44 36.12 -10.64 2.14
CA GLU A 44 37.36 -11.23 1.75
C GLU A 44 38.54 -10.23 1.84
N ASP A 45 39.75 -10.74 2.03
CA ASP A 45 40.96 -9.92 1.99
C ASP A 45 41.18 -9.38 0.56
N LYS A 46 41.67 -8.13 0.48
CA LYS A 46 41.88 -7.45 -0.80
C LYS A 46 42.91 -8.19 -1.67
N ASP A 47 44.02 -8.61 -1.08
CA ASP A 47 45.15 -9.18 -1.83
C ASP A 47 44.77 -10.59 -2.32
N GLU A 48 44.10 -11.39 -1.47
CA GLU A 48 43.59 -12.71 -1.85
C GLU A 48 42.55 -12.61 -2.98
N LEU A 49 41.58 -11.71 -2.88
CA LEU A 49 40.55 -11.51 -3.89
C LEU A 49 41.12 -10.98 -5.21
N ASN A 50 42.12 -10.09 -5.14
CA ASN A 50 42.72 -9.51 -6.33
C ASN A 50 43.69 -10.50 -7.02
N ASP A 51 44.16 -11.52 -6.34
CA ASP A 51 44.95 -12.62 -6.93
C ASP A 51 44.04 -13.65 -7.63
N ASP A 52 42.88 -13.97 -7.06
CA ASP A 52 41.88 -14.94 -7.62
C ASP A 52 41.06 -14.35 -8.76
N MET A 53 40.60 -13.11 -8.60
CA MET A 53 39.77 -12.37 -9.55
C MET A 53 38.60 -13.19 -10.12
N PRO A 54 37.64 -13.62 -9.32
CA PRO A 54 36.52 -14.41 -9.79
C PRO A 54 35.74 -13.74 -10.91
N LYS A 55 35.34 -14.50 -11.92
CA LYS A 55 34.57 -13.97 -13.06
C LYS A 55 33.09 -13.80 -12.68
N THR A 56 32.52 -12.73 -13.20
CA THR A 56 31.08 -12.42 -13.02
C THR A 56 30.49 -11.74 -14.24
N LYS A 57 29.15 -11.76 -14.33
CA LYS A 57 28.36 -10.98 -15.28
C LYS A 57 27.27 -10.24 -14.53
N ILE A 58 27.33 -8.91 -14.58
CA ILE A 58 26.36 -8.02 -13.93
C ILE A 58 25.68 -7.12 -14.95
N ALA A 59 24.49 -6.65 -14.63
CA ALA A 59 23.79 -5.64 -15.43
C ALA A 59 23.02 -4.70 -14.53
N GLY A 60 23.01 -3.41 -14.87
CA GLY A 60 22.30 -2.41 -14.10
C GLY A 60 22.21 -1.06 -14.78
N ARG A 61 21.50 -0.14 -14.13
CA ARG A 61 21.41 1.27 -14.52
C ARG A 61 22.61 2.02 -13.99
N MET A 62 23.31 2.73 -14.85
CA MET A 62 24.44 3.58 -14.46
C MET A 62 23.93 4.89 -13.81
N LEU A 63 24.16 5.08 -12.53
CA LEU A 63 23.74 6.28 -11.80
C LEU A 63 24.88 7.21 -11.41
N ALA A 64 26.11 6.78 -11.54
CA ALA A 64 27.29 7.64 -11.39
C ALA A 64 28.36 7.22 -12.40
N LYS A 65 29.15 8.19 -12.84
CA LYS A 65 30.27 7.97 -13.73
C LYS A 65 31.37 8.98 -13.45
N ARG A 66 32.60 8.51 -13.33
CA ARG A 66 33.79 9.33 -13.12
C ARG A 66 34.98 8.73 -13.86
N GLY A 67 35.95 9.53 -14.21
CA GLY A 67 37.14 9.07 -14.85
C GLY A 67 37.76 10.11 -15.76
N LYS A 68 39.06 9.90 -16.08
CA LYS A 68 39.81 10.77 -16.97
C LYS A 68 40.76 9.92 -17.86
N GLY A 69 40.85 10.31 -19.11
CA GLY A 69 41.77 9.67 -20.04
C GLY A 69 41.37 8.25 -20.47
N LYS A 70 42.12 7.23 -20.07
CA LYS A 70 41.95 5.81 -20.48
C LYS A 70 41.29 4.94 -19.43
N VAL A 71 40.85 5.54 -18.32
CA VAL A 71 40.26 4.86 -17.15
C VAL A 71 38.98 5.53 -16.73
N GLY A 72 38.02 4.73 -16.36
CA GLY A 72 36.76 5.21 -15.82
C GLY A 72 36.15 4.27 -14.77
N PHE A 73 35.38 4.86 -13.87
CA PHE A 73 34.57 4.17 -12.89
C PHE A 73 33.14 4.55 -13.11
N ALA A 74 32.25 3.64 -12.82
CA ALA A 74 30.81 3.95 -12.74
C ALA A 74 30.13 3.11 -11.65
N ASP A 75 29.01 3.59 -11.15
CA ASP A 75 28.18 2.84 -10.22
C ASP A 75 26.97 2.30 -11.00
N LEU A 76 26.84 0.99 -11.07
CA LEU A 76 25.66 0.32 -11.60
C LEU A 76 24.73 -0.06 -10.46
N TYR A 77 23.44 0.19 -10.67
CA TYR A 77 22.39 -0.17 -9.73
C TYR A 77 21.52 -1.26 -10.32
N ASP A 78 21.33 -2.32 -9.56
CA ASP A 78 20.35 -3.36 -9.82
C ASP A 78 19.22 -3.34 -8.75
N ARG A 79 18.36 -4.37 -8.74
CA ARG A 79 17.26 -4.47 -7.78
C ARG A 79 17.71 -4.59 -6.32
N THR A 80 18.94 -5.04 -6.08
CA THR A 80 19.47 -5.30 -4.73
C THR A 80 20.33 -4.17 -4.20
N GLY A 81 20.96 -3.39 -5.08
CA GLY A 81 21.82 -2.31 -4.65
C GLY A 81 22.77 -1.81 -5.72
N LYS A 82 23.88 -1.25 -5.24
CA LYS A 82 24.92 -0.63 -6.03
C LYS A 82 26.15 -1.56 -6.09
N ILE A 83 26.78 -1.63 -7.26
CA ILE A 83 28.12 -2.18 -7.44
C ILE A 83 28.97 -1.24 -8.29
N GLN A 84 30.19 -1.01 -7.90
CA GLN A 84 31.17 -0.23 -8.70
C GLN A 84 31.70 -1.05 -9.85
N ILE A 85 31.90 -0.43 -11.01
CA ILE A 85 32.63 -0.99 -12.13
C ILE A 85 33.90 -0.16 -12.43
N TYR A 86 34.96 -0.82 -12.83
CA TYR A 86 36.22 -0.24 -13.24
C TYR A 86 36.52 -0.62 -14.68
N VAL A 87 36.61 0.38 -15.58
CA VAL A 87 36.73 0.19 -17.02
C VAL A 87 38.04 0.79 -17.49
N ARG A 88 38.94 -0.04 -18.02
CA ARG A 88 40.23 0.37 -18.60
C ARG A 88 40.27 0.09 -20.09
N LYS A 89 40.74 1.08 -20.88
CA LYS A 89 40.80 0.99 -22.35
C LYS A 89 41.70 -0.17 -22.84
N ASP A 90 42.81 -0.43 -22.15
CA ASP A 90 43.73 -1.48 -22.48
C ASP A 90 43.23 -2.90 -22.18
N ILE A 91 42.21 -3.02 -21.31
CA ILE A 91 41.58 -4.30 -20.96
C ILE A 91 40.36 -4.56 -21.86
N VAL A 92 39.42 -3.61 -21.93
CA VAL A 92 38.18 -3.81 -22.67
C VAL A 92 38.33 -3.57 -24.18
N GLY A 93 39.41 -3.00 -24.63
CA GLY A 93 39.63 -2.60 -26.03
C GLY A 93 39.02 -1.24 -26.36
N GLU A 94 39.37 -0.71 -27.53
CA GLU A 94 39.00 0.64 -27.94
C GLU A 94 37.50 0.81 -28.13
N ASP A 95 36.84 -0.15 -28.78
CA ASP A 95 35.40 -0.03 -29.11
C ASP A 95 34.53 -0.15 -27.90
N ASN A 96 34.75 -1.11 -26.99
CA ASN A 96 34.06 -1.21 -25.73
C ASN A 96 34.31 0.02 -24.83
N TYR A 97 35.52 0.56 -24.84
CA TYR A 97 35.81 1.78 -24.10
C TYR A 97 35.07 2.99 -24.65
N LYS A 98 34.88 3.09 -25.98
CA LYS A 98 34.05 4.13 -26.62
C LYS A 98 32.61 4.00 -26.22
N VAL A 99 32.06 2.77 -26.15
CA VAL A 99 30.69 2.51 -25.65
C VAL A 99 30.54 3.06 -24.23
N PHE A 100 31.44 2.67 -23.32
CA PHE A 100 31.40 3.20 -21.96
C PHE A 100 31.53 4.72 -21.91
N LYS A 101 32.53 5.28 -22.66
CA LYS A 101 32.80 6.73 -22.66
C LYS A 101 31.62 7.55 -23.16
N LYS A 102 30.87 7.08 -24.18
CA LYS A 102 29.68 7.76 -24.75
C LYS A 102 28.42 7.53 -23.97
N SER A 103 28.35 6.54 -23.08
CA SER A 103 27.17 6.28 -22.23
C SER A 103 26.88 7.45 -21.30
N ASP A 104 25.61 7.74 -21.08
CA ASP A 104 25.13 8.78 -20.17
C ASP A 104 24.60 8.18 -18.87
N ILE A 105 24.57 8.98 -17.80
CA ILE A 105 23.89 8.60 -16.55
C ILE A 105 22.42 8.30 -16.86
N GLY A 106 21.95 7.15 -16.38
CA GLY A 106 20.63 6.60 -16.66
C GLY A 106 20.64 5.46 -17.67
N ASP A 107 21.70 5.31 -18.51
CA ASP A 107 21.81 4.19 -19.44
C ASP A 107 21.97 2.86 -18.72
N PHE A 108 21.52 1.78 -19.36
CA PHE A 108 21.75 0.41 -18.87
C PHE A 108 22.95 -0.22 -19.53
N LEU A 109 23.80 -0.81 -18.72
CA LEU A 109 25.00 -1.51 -19.16
C LEU A 109 25.01 -2.94 -18.61
N GLY A 110 25.53 -3.87 -19.44
CA GLY A 110 25.96 -5.20 -19.06
C GLY A 110 27.45 -5.25 -19.00
N ILE A 111 28.02 -5.89 -17.99
CA ILE A 111 29.48 -6.00 -17.76
C ILE A 111 29.82 -7.46 -17.57
N ASP A 112 30.70 -7.99 -18.44
CA ASP A 112 31.48 -9.16 -18.14
C ASP A 112 32.78 -8.67 -17.46
N GLY A 113 33.14 -9.27 -16.35
CA GLY A 113 34.32 -8.79 -15.61
C GLY A 113 34.78 -9.73 -14.52
N GLU A 114 35.68 -9.22 -13.72
CA GLU A 114 36.36 -9.92 -12.63
C GLU A 114 36.18 -9.12 -11.34
N VAL A 115 35.86 -9.83 -10.25
CA VAL A 115 35.66 -9.22 -8.95
C VAL A 115 36.98 -8.84 -8.34
N MET A 116 37.09 -7.62 -7.83
CA MET A 116 38.32 -7.12 -7.18
C MET A 116 37.95 -6.11 -6.08
N LYS A 117 38.91 -5.76 -5.23
CA LYS A 117 38.83 -4.60 -4.35
C LYS A 117 39.81 -3.52 -4.78
N THR A 118 39.35 -2.26 -4.72
CA THR A 118 40.19 -1.08 -4.96
C THR A 118 41.17 -0.84 -3.82
N ASP A 119 42.06 0.11 -3.98
CA ASP A 119 43.01 0.50 -2.92
C ASP A 119 42.31 1.06 -1.67
N THR A 120 41.10 1.58 -1.84
CA THR A 120 40.23 2.03 -0.73
C THR A 120 39.38 0.91 -0.14
N GLY A 121 39.47 -0.33 -0.62
CA GLY A 121 38.71 -1.49 -0.15
C GLY A 121 37.31 -1.63 -0.75
N GLU A 122 36.90 -0.79 -1.72
CA GLU A 122 35.60 -0.87 -2.35
C GLU A 122 35.50 -2.07 -3.31
N LEU A 123 34.49 -2.94 -3.11
CA LEU A 123 34.21 -4.06 -3.99
C LEU A 123 33.86 -3.55 -5.39
N THR A 124 34.55 -4.03 -6.40
CA THR A 124 34.52 -3.45 -7.74
C THR A 124 34.60 -4.56 -8.78
N ILE A 125 33.89 -4.39 -9.90
CA ILE A 125 34.03 -5.28 -11.05
C ILE A 125 34.97 -4.65 -12.06
N ARG A 126 36.14 -5.28 -12.28
CA ARG A 126 37.06 -4.95 -13.36
C ARG A 126 36.47 -5.46 -14.67
N ALA A 127 35.94 -4.55 -15.48
CA ALA A 127 35.30 -4.90 -16.75
C ALA A 127 36.31 -5.49 -17.74
N THR A 128 35.98 -6.64 -18.32
CA THR A 128 36.63 -7.23 -19.48
C THR A 128 35.86 -7.00 -20.76
N HIS A 129 34.51 -6.82 -20.65
CA HIS A 129 33.64 -6.46 -21.76
C HIS A 129 32.48 -5.56 -21.28
N VAL A 130 32.07 -4.62 -22.14
CA VAL A 130 30.97 -3.70 -21.87
C VAL A 130 29.91 -3.85 -22.96
N THR A 131 28.69 -4.27 -22.60
CA THR A 131 27.56 -4.37 -23.50
C THR A 131 26.58 -3.21 -23.22
N PHE A 132 26.27 -2.47 -24.29
CA PHE A 132 25.23 -1.44 -24.18
C PHE A 132 23.84 -2.10 -24.24
N LEU A 133 22.99 -1.91 -23.21
CA LEU A 133 21.70 -2.60 -23.11
C LEU A 133 20.52 -1.71 -23.50
N SER A 134 20.50 -0.47 -23.00
CA SER A 134 19.39 0.46 -23.30
C SER A 134 19.77 1.90 -23.02
N LYS A 135 19.33 2.81 -23.90
CA LYS A 135 19.58 4.25 -23.84
C LYS A 135 18.53 5.02 -23.04
N ALA A 136 18.98 5.79 -22.06
CA ALA A 136 18.15 6.77 -21.38
C ALA A 136 18.16 8.11 -22.15
N LEU A 137 17.03 8.47 -22.71
CA LEU A 137 16.90 9.71 -23.50
C LEU A 137 16.63 10.95 -22.65
N ARG A 138 16.02 10.79 -21.47
CA ARG A 138 15.81 11.90 -20.53
C ARG A 138 16.85 11.88 -19.43
N PRO A 139 17.39 13.05 -19.02
CA PRO A 139 18.27 13.11 -17.85
C PRO A 139 17.45 12.75 -16.59
N LEU A 140 18.13 12.11 -15.64
CA LEU A 140 17.57 11.95 -14.31
C LEU A 140 17.57 13.29 -13.56
N PRO A 141 16.68 13.50 -12.59
CA PRO A 141 16.74 14.61 -11.65
C PRO A 141 18.10 14.71 -10.98
N ASP A 142 18.47 15.90 -10.50
CA ASP A 142 19.79 16.14 -9.90
C ASP A 142 20.03 15.19 -8.71
N LYS A 143 21.17 14.52 -8.69
CA LYS A 143 21.52 13.45 -7.76
C LYS A 143 21.52 13.91 -6.28
N TYR A 144 21.77 15.19 -6.04
CA TYR A 144 21.88 15.76 -4.68
C TYR A 144 20.55 16.23 -4.09
N HIS A 145 19.52 16.38 -4.91
CA HIS A 145 18.25 16.95 -4.47
C HIS A 145 17.03 16.06 -4.71
N GLY A 146 17.17 14.97 -5.49
CA GLY A 146 16.07 14.08 -5.84
C GLY A 146 14.87 14.81 -6.44
N LEU A 147 13.73 14.17 -6.47
CA LEU A 147 12.45 14.84 -6.63
C LEU A 147 12.05 15.40 -5.27
N LYS A 148 12.07 16.73 -5.09
CA LYS A 148 11.63 17.39 -3.85
C LYS A 148 10.15 17.77 -3.87
N ASP A 149 9.60 17.90 -5.06
CA ASP A 149 8.19 18.16 -5.26
C ASP A 149 7.41 16.88 -5.03
N VAL A 150 6.61 16.86 -3.98
CA VAL A 150 5.79 15.71 -3.56
C VAL A 150 4.83 15.30 -4.67
N GLU A 151 4.26 16.25 -5.41
CA GLU A 151 3.36 15.96 -6.51
C GLU A 151 4.11 15.27 -7.66
N ALA A 152 5.32 15.73 -7.99
CA ALA A 152 6.17 15.09 -9.00
C ALA A 152 6.60 13.66 -8.58
N ILE A 153 6.84 13.39 -7.29
CA ILE A 153 7.10 12.07 -6.75
C ILE A 153 5.96 11.10 -7.07
N TYR A 154 4.72 11.52 -6.83
CA TYR A 154 3.55 10.66 -7.05
C TYR A 154 3.24 10.48 -8.54
N ARG A 155 3.34 11.54 -9.35
CA ARG A 155 3.08 11.50 -10.80
C ARG A 155 4.16 10.78 -11.60
N GLN A 156 5.42 10.89 -11.18
CA GLN A 156 6.57 10.28 -11.83
C GLN A 156 7.24 9.25 -10.91
N ARG A 157 6.46 8.36 -10.33
CA ARG A 157 6.92 7.32 -9.40
C ARG A 157 8.13 6.54 -9.93
N TYR A 158 8.21 6.31 -11.23
CA TYR A 158 9.36 5.66 -11.84
C TYR A 158 10.67 6.46 -11.66
N LEU A 159 10.63 7.79 -11.58
CA LEU A 159 11.81 8.60 -11.26
C LEU A 159 12.14 8.54 -9.77
N ASP A 160 11.13 8.61 -8.91
CA ASP A 160 11.29 8.44 -7.48
C ASP A 160 11.96 7.09 -7.16
N LEU A 161 11.48 5.98 -7.71
CA LEU A 161 12.06 4.65 -7.53
C LEU A 161 13.52 4.54 -8.03
N ILE A 162 13.92 5.31 -9.05
CA ILE A 162 15.29 5.35 -9.54
C ILE A 162 16.20 6.13 -8.60
N THR A 163 15.71 7.23 -8.04
CA THR A 163 16.53 8.21 -7.34
C THR A 163 16.45 8.13 -5.82
N ASN A 164 15.39 7.51 -5.30
CA ASN A 164 15.12 7.38 -3.86
C ASN A 164 15.03 5.89 -3.47
N ARG A 165 16.09 5.41 -2.81
CA ARG A 165 16.15 4.01 -2.38
C ARG A 165 15.15 3.68 -1.28
N ASP A 166 14.83 4.62 -0.41
CA ASP A 166 13.89 4.42 0.68
C ASP A 166 12.47 4.22 0.13
N SER A 167 12.05 5.02 -0.85
CA SER A 167 10.80 4.80 -1.58
C SER A 167 10.78 3.41 -2.25
N TYR A 168 11.87 3.00 -2.91
CA TYR A 168 11.97 1.67 -3.50
C TYR A 168 11.80 0.56 -2.44
N MET A 169 12.50 0.66 -1.32
CA MET A 169 12.43 -0.32 -0.24
C MET A 169 11.07 -0.37 0.42
N ARG A 170 10.35 0.75 0.54
CA ARG A 170 8.97 0.80 1.04
C ARG A 170 8.04 -0.13 0.24
N PHE A 171 8.13 -0.14 -1.08
CA PHE A 171 7.34 -1.05 -1.92
C PHE A 171 7.82 -2.50 -1.85
N VAL A 172 9.11 -2.75 -1.62
CA VAL A 172 9.62 -4.09 -1.31
C VAL A 172 9.04 -4.59 0.01
N HIS A 173 9.10 -3.77 1.07
CA HIS A 173 8.52 -4.09 2.37
C HIS A 173 7.02 -4.31 2.28
N ARG A 174 6.27 -3.49 1.52
CA ARG A 174 4.84 -3.71 1.26
C ARG A 174 4.58 -5.13 0.75
N THR A 175 5.32 -5.57 -0.24
CA THR A 175 5.18 -6.93 -0.81
C THR A 175 5.50 -8.01 0.23
N GLN A 176 6.54 -7.81 1.03
CA GLN A 176 6.96 -8.74 2.07
C GLN A 176 5.96 -8.78 3.23
N ILE A 177 5.38 -7.65 3.62
CA ILE A 177 4.32 -7.53 4.63
C ILE A 177 3.09 -8.33 4.19
N ILE A 178 2.60 -8.13 2.98
CA ILE A 178 1.46 -8.87 2.44
C ILE A 178 1.77 -10.37 2.41
N GLN A 179 3.00 -10.76 2.04
CA GLN A 179 3.38 -12.17 2.06
C GLN A 179 3.42 -12.75 3.48
N ALA A 180 3.91 -11.99 4.46
CA ALA A 180 3.93 -12.42 5.86
C ALA A 180 2.52 -12.62 6.44
N ILE A 181 1.57 -11.76 6.04
CA ILE A 181 0.15 -11.90 6.39
C ILE A 181 -0.42 -13.19 5.79
N ARG A 182 -0.19 -13.44 4.49
CA ARG A 182 -0.62 -14.69 3.83
C ARG A 182 -0.05 -15.91 4.52
N ASP A 183 1.25 -15.91 4.83
CA ASP A 183 1.92 -17.01 5.50
C ASP A 183 1.34 -17.26 6.91
N TYR A 184 0.96 -16.21 7.62
CA TYR A 184 0.31 -16.31 8.93
C TYR A 184 -1.06 -16.97 8.81
N LEU A 185 -1.94 -16.49 7.93
CA LEU A 185 -3.29 -17.02 7.72
C LEU A 185 -3.28 -18.45 7.18
N ASN A 186 -2.41 -18.75 6.22
CA ASN A 186 -2.27 -20.09 5.66
C ASN A 186 -1.84 -21.12 6.73
N LYS A 187 -0.97 -20.73 7.69
CA LYS A 187 -0.60 -21.59 8.82
C LYS A 187 -1.78 -21.91 9.75
N GLN A 188 -2.78 -21.05 9.79
CA GLN A 188 -4.01 -21.24 10.54
C GLN A 188 -5.12 -21.93 9.72
N ASN A 189 -4.78 -22.47 8.55
CA ASN A 189 -5.66 -23.15 7.63
C ASN A 189 -6.77 -22.26 7.03
N PHE A 190 -6.54 -20.96 6.90
CA PHE A 190 -7.40 -20.12 6.08
C PHE A 190 -7.13 -20.37 4.60
N LEU A 191 -8.18 -20.32 3.80
CA LEU A 191 -8.13 -20.44 2.34
C LEU A 191 -8.22 -19.03 1.72
N GLU A 192 -7.23 -18.64 0.92
CA GLU A 192 -7.32 -17.42 0.11
C GLU A 192 -8.29 -17.64 -1.04
N VAL A 193 -9.26 -16.74 -1.18
CA VAL A 193 -10.28 -16.80 -2.22
C VAL A 193 -10.35 -15.46 -2.97
N GLU A 194 -11.02 -15.48 -4.13
CA GLU A 194 -11.32 -14.25 -4.90
C GLU A 194 -12.84 -14.16 -5.10
N THR A 195 -13.39 -12.99 -4.79
CA THR A 195 -14.80 -12.68 -4.98
C THR A 195 -14.99 -11.57 -6.03
N PRO A 196 -16.18 -11.39 -6.59
CA PRO A 196 -16.39 -10.42 -7.66
C PRO A 196 -16.08 -8.98 -7.24
N VAL A 197 -15.46 -8.21 -8.13
CA VAL A 197 -15.28 -6.75 -7.98
C VAL A 197 -16.57 -6.00 -8.35
N LEU A 198 -17.36 -6.54 -9.28
CA LEU A 198 -18.61 -5.94 -9.74
C LEU A 198 -19.80 -6.59 -9.04
N HIS A 199 -20.56 -5.80 -8.31
CA HIS A 199 -21.72 -6.22 -7.54
C HIS A 199 -23.02 -5.66 -8.14
N ASN A 200 -24.11 -6.39 -7.97
CA ASN A 200 -25.45 -5.90 -8.32
C ASN A 200 -25.98 -4.91 -7.27
N ILE A 201 -25.58 -5.09 -6.01
CA ILE A 201 -25.96 -4.28 -4.86
C ILE A 201 -24.68 -4.00 -4.08
N PRO A 202 -24.36 -2.73 -3.74
CA PRO A 202 -23.27 -2.41 -2.83
C PRO A 202 -23.68 -2.76 -1.40
N GLY A 203 -22.74 -3.17 -0.56
CA GLY A 203 -22.98 -3.47 0.85
C GLY A 203 -21.72 -3.97 1.55
N GLY A 204 -21.80 -4.10 2.87
CA GLY A 204 -20.69 -4.53 3.74
C GLY A 204 -19.85 -3.37 4.27
N ALA A 205 -20.19 -2.12 3.95
CA ALA A 205 -19.58 -0.93 4.52
C ALA A 205 -20.46 0.30 4.29
N GLU A 206 -20.39 1.29 5.15
CA GLU A 206 -20.99 2.60 4.93
C GLU A 206 -20.07 3.43 4.03
N ALA A 207 -20.33 3.43 2.71
CA ALA A 207 -19.52 4.14 1.73
C ALA A 207 -20.28 4.36 0.42
N ARG A 208 -19.87 5.38 -0.33
CA ARG A 208 -20.43 5.63 -1.68
C ARG A 208 -19.75 4.77 -2.72
N PRO A 209 -20.48 3.96 -3.51
CA PRO A 209 -19.91 3.13 -4.56
C PRO A 209 -19.59 3.91 -5.83
N PHE A 210 -18.61 3.43 -6.61
CA PHE A 210 -18.51 3.77 -8.02
C PHE A 210 -19.53 2.94 -8.81
N ILE A 211 -20.22 3.58 -9.75
CA ILE A 211 -21.24 2.95 -10.59
C ILE A 211 -20.66 2.78 -12.00
N THR A 212 -20.84 1.60 -12.58
CA THR A 212 -20.50 1.32 -13.97
C THR A 212 -21.69 0.69 -14.70
N HIS A 213 -21.63 0.62 -16.04
CA HIS A 213 -22.70 0.07 -16.87
C HIS A 213 -22.22 -1.16 -17.64
N HIS A 214 -22.96 -2.26 -17.53
CA HIS A 214 -22.71 -3.49 -18.30
C HIS A 214 -23.50 -3.45 -19.61
N ASN A 215 -22.84 -3.12 -20.72
CA ASN A 215 -23.48 -2.88 -22.01
C ASN A 215 -24.33 -4.06 -22.54
N ALA A 216 -23.85 -5.31 -22.40
CA ALA A 216 -24.51 -6.47 -22.94
C ALA A 216 -25.80 -6.85 -22.17
N LEU A 217 -25.86 -6.55 -20.89
CA LEU A 217 -27.03 -6.83 -20.04
C LEU A 217 -27.92 -5.60 -19.85
N ASP A 218 -27.44 -4.41 -20.26
CA ASP A 218 -28.09 -3.12 -20.07
C ASP A 218 -28.49 -2.85 -18.61
N ILE A 219 -27.53 -3.12 -17.68
CA ILE A 219 -27.71 -2.93 -16.24
C ILE A 219 -26.55 -2.14 -15.65
N ASN A 220 -26.84 -1.42 -14.56
CA ASN A 220 -25.79 -0.82 -13.74
C ASN A 220 -25.21 -1.87 -12.78
N LEU A 221 -23.90 -1.79 -12.58
CA LEU A 221 -23.16 -2.55 -11.58
C LEU A 221 -22.40 -1.59 -10.69
N TYR A 222 -22.09 -2.03 -9.50
CA TYR A 222 -21.34 -1.26 -8.51
C TYR A 222 -19.98 -1.89 -8.28
N MET A 223 -18.93 -1.08 -8.24
CA MET A 223 -17.64 -1.57 -7.77
C MET A 223 -17.72 -1.81 -6.26
N ARG A 224 -17.21 -2.94 -5.81
CA ARG A 224 -17.30 -3.36 -4.39
C ARG A 224 -16.69 -2.32 -3.45
N ILE A 225 -17.37 -2.06 -2.35
CA ILE A 225 -16.93 -1.18 -1.27
C ILE A 225 -16.34 -1.94 -0.08
N ALA A 226 -16.57 -3.26 -0.02
CA ALA A 226 -16.08 -4.22 0.97
C ALA A 226 -16.04 -5.63 0.35
N LEU A 227 -15.42 -6.58 1.05
CA LEU A 227 -15.34 -8.01 0.67
C LEU A 227 -16.33 -8.87 1.45
N GLU A 228 -16.94 -8.33 2.49
CA GLU A 228 -17.67 -8.97 3.57
C GLU A 228 -18.81 -9.92 3.10
N LEU A 229 -19.82 -9.40 2.42
CA LEU A 229 -21.02 -10.19 2.11
C LEU A 229 -20.74 -11.41 1.21
N PRO A 230 -19.90 -11.33 0.18
CA PRO A 230 -19.45 -12.50 -0.56
C PRO A 230 -18.71 -13.54 0.29
N LEU A 231 -17.81 -13.12 1.18
CA LEU A 231 -17.04 -14.02 2.03
C LEU A 231 -17.92 -14.74 3.05
N LYS A 232 -18.91 -14.05 3.64
CA LYS A 232 -19.92 -14.67 4.53
C LYS A 232 -20.77 -15.71 3.81
N ARG A 233 -21.10 -15.52 2.51
CA ARG A 233 -21.78 -16.53 1.71
C ARG A 233 -20.95 -17.79 1.55
N LEU A 234 -19.61 -17.68 1.52
CA LEU A 234 -18.70 -18.84 1.49
C LEU A 234 -18.72 -19.59 2.84
N ILE A 235 -18.83 -18.87 3.96
CA ILE A 235 -19.03 -19.51 5.28
C ILE A 235 -20.35 -20.29 5.32
N VAL A 236 -21.45 -19.74 4.80
CA VAL A 236 -22.72 -20.49 4.64
C VAL A 236 -22.53 -21.72 3.75
N GLY A 237 -21.62 -21.66 2.77
CA GLY A 237 -21.24 -22.75 1.89
C GLY A 237 -20.22 -23.73 2.47
N ASP A 238 -20.07 -23.80 3.80
CA ASP A 238 -19.18 -24.71 4.54
C ASP A 238 -17.66 -24.46 4.30
N MET A 239 -17.27 -23.30 3.78
CA MET A 239 -15.86 -22.88 3.73
C MET A 239 -15.51 -22.24 5.07
N GLU A 240 -15.15 -23.05 6.07
CA GLU A 240 -15.05 -22.64 7.48
C GLU A 240 -14.03 -21.53 7.78
N ARG A 241 -12.99 -21.36 6.95
CA ARG A 241 -11.97 -20.33 7.09
C ARG A 241 -11.56 -19.79 5.75
N VAL A 242 -11.92 -18.55 5.47
CA VAL A 242 -11.61 -17.87 4.21
C VAL A 242 -11.03 -16.50 4.45
N TYR A 243 -10.20 -16.04 3.53
CA TYR A 243 -9.77 -14.66 3.47
C TYR A 243 -9.57 -14.19 2.03
N GLU A 244 -9.67 -12.89 1.83
CA GLU A 244 -9.31 -12.23 0.58
C GLU A 244 -8.47 -10.99 0.88
N ILE A 245 -7.39 -10.77 0.12
CA ILE A 245 -6.66 -9.50 0.08
C ILE A 245 -6.97 -8.88 -1.27
N GLY A 246 -7.85 -7.88 -1.26
CA GLY A 246 -8.42 -7.33 -2.48
C GLY A 246 -8.47 -5.81 -2.51
N ARG A 247 -8.71 -5.28 -3.73
CA ARG A 247 -9.04 -3.86 -3.91
C ARG A 247 -10.51 -3.64 -3.64
N VAL A 248 -10.78 -2.60 -2.87
CA VAL A 248 -12.12 -2.03 -2.66
C VAL A 248 -12.13 -0.58 -3.14
N PHE A 249 -13.32 -0.07 -3.45
CA PHE A 249 -13.51 1.18 -4.18
C PHE A 249 -14.57 2.03 -3.49
N ARG A 250 -14.17 3.19 -2.93
CA ARG A 250 -15.08 4.12 -2.28
C ARG A 250 -15.01 5.47 -2.97
N ASN A 251 -16.13 5.96 -3.46
CA ASN A 251 -16.23 7.22 -4.21
C ASN A 251 -16.31 8.42 -3.26
N GLU A 252 -15.24 8.63 -2.53
CA GLU A 252 -15.07 9.62 -1.48
C GLU A 252 -13.97 10.62 -1.80
N GLY A 253 -13.63 11.46 -0.82
CA GLY A 253 -12.58 12.46 -0.96
C GLY A 253 -11.17 11.89 -1.11
N LEU A 254 -10.22 12.77 -1.46
CA LEU A 254 -8.80 12.47 -1.54
C LEU A 254 -8.06 13.29 -0.49
N ASP A 255 -7.46 12.61 0.49
CA ASP A 255 -6.63 13.25 1.51
C ASP A 255 -5.34 12.45 1.77
N THR A 256 -4.73 12.62 2.94
CA THR A 256 -3.51 11.91 3.34
C THR A 256 -3.76 10.46 3.75
N HIS A 257 -4.98 10.12 4.17
CA HIS A 257 -5.35 8.79 4.69
C HIS A 257 -6.29 8.03 3.75
N HIS A 258 -6.96 8.74 2.80
CA HIS A 258 -7.98 8.16 1.91
C HIS A 258 -7.58 8.26 0.43
N ASN A 259 -7.78 7.15 -0.29
CA ASN A 259 -7.67 7.04 -1.74
C ASN A 259 -8.90 6.29 -2.26
N PRO A 260 -9.46 6.66 -3.43
CA PRO A 260 -10.71 6.08 -3.93
C PRO A 260 -10.66 4.56 -4.15
N GLU A 261 -9.48 4.01 -4.32
CA GLU A 261 -9.20 2.58 -4.33
C GLU A 261 -8.08 2.28 -3.36
N PHE A 262 -8.24 1.25 -2.54
CA PHE A 262 -7.26 0.81 -1.56
C PHE A 262 -7.30 -0.71 -1.39
N THR A 263 -6.32 -1.26 -0.69
CA THR A 263 -6.23 -2.69 -0.44
C THR A 263 -6.69 -3.00 0.97
N GLU A 264 -7.60 -3.93 1.08
CA GLU A 264 -8.13 -4.46 2.33
C GLU A 264 -7.90 -5.96 2.42
N LEU A 265 -7.63 -6.45 3.62
CA LEU A 265 -7.74 -7.85 3.99
C LEU A 265 -9.06 -8.03 4.72
N GLU A 266 -9.85 -8.99 4.32
CA GLU A 266 -10.92 -9.52 5.16
C GLU A 266 -10.76 -11.02 5.36
N SER A 267 -11.01 -11.49 6.59
CA SER A 267 -10.97 -12.90 6.99
C SER A 267 -12.17 -13.28 7.82
N TYR A 268 -12.67 -14.50 7.62
CA TYR A 268 -13.84 -15.04 8.33
C TYR A 268 -13.54 -16.47 8.78
N ALA A 269 -13.87 -16.78 10.05
CA ALA A 269 -13.67 -18.09 10.63
C ALA A 269 -14.93 -18.58 11.36
N ALA A 270 -15.48 -19.68 10.89
CA ALA A 270 -16.59 -20.36 11.57
C ALA A 270 -16.15 -20.83 12.97
N TYR A 271 -17.09 -20.79 13.91
CA TYR A 271 -16.94 -21.20 15.31
C TYR A 271 -15.99 -20.35 16.15
N TRP A 272 -15.63 -19.14 15.65
CA TRP A 272 -14.88 -18.14 16.37
C TRP A 272 -15.78 -17.01 16.86
N ASP A 273 -15.42 -16.41 17.99
CA ASP A 273 -16.00 -15.17 18.49
C ASP A 273 -15.01 -14.00 18.31
N TYR A 274 -15.43 -12.80 18.70
CA TYR A 274 -14.61 -11.59 18.55
C TYR A 274 -13.32 -11.61 19.41
N HIS A 275 -13.23 -12.44 20.44
CA HIS A 275 -12.00 -12.62 21.22
C HIS A 275 -10.96 -13.42 20.44
N ASP A 276 -11.38 -14.50 19.75
CA ASP A 276 -10.51 -15.27 18.85
C ASP A 276 -10.00 -14.37 17.73
N VAL A 277 -10.87 -13.48 17.22
CA VAL A 277 -10.51 -12.51 16.17
C VAL A 277 -9.55 -11.44 16.68
N MET A 278 -9.64 -10.99 17.94
CA MET A 278 -8.62 -10.12 18.54
C MET A 278 -7.24 -10.78 18.53
N ASP A 279 -7.17 -12.07 18.86
CA ASP A 279 -5.91 -12.82 18.89
C ASP A 279 -5.35 -13.00 17.45
N GLU A 280 -6.23 -13.24 16.47
CA GLU A 280 -5.86 -13.28 15.04
C GLU A 280 -5.29 -11.95 14.57
N ALA A 281 -6.00 -10.85 14.83
CA ALA A 281 -5.62 -9.51 14.40
C ALA A 281 -4.25 -9.10 14.97
N GLU A 282 -4.03 -9.36 16.28
CA GLU A 282 -2.75 -9.14 16.94
C GLU A 282 -1.64 -9.99 16.31
N GLY A 283 -1.94 -11.24 15.96
CA GLY A 283 -1.02 -12.15 15.30
C GLY A 283 -0.65 -11.71 13.89
N ILE A 284 -1.61 -11.22 13.10
CA ILE A 284 -1.42 -10.65 11.74
C ILE A 284 -0.50 -9.42 11.81
N ILE A 285 -0.81 -8.46 12.69
CA ILE A 285 -0.04 -7.22 12.84
C ILE A 285 1.40 -7.54 13.29
N ARG A 286 1.59 -8.46 14.21
CA ARG A 286 2.92 -8.91 14.65
C ARG A 286 3.70 -9.62 13.55
N ALA A 287 3.04 -10.46 12.76
CA ALA A 287 3.67 -11.13 11.62
C ALA A 287 4.14 -10.12 10.57
N ALA A 288 3.32 -9.12 10.30
CA ALA A 288 3.64 -8.01 9.41
C ALA A 288 4.81 -7.14 9.95
N ALA A 289 4.79 -6.81 11.24
CA ALA A 289 5.82 -6.00 11.88
C ALA A 289 7.22 -6.65 11.83
N LYS A 290 7.30 -7.98 11.91
CA LYS A 290 8.56 -8.73 11.81
C LYS A 290 9.30 -8.56 10.49
N VAL A 291 8.65 -8.06 9.45
CA VAL A 291 9.29 -7.75 8.17
C VAL A 291 10.26 -6.56 8.30
N VAL A 292 9.94 -5.62 9.17
CA VAL A 292 10.69 -4.36 9.35
C VAL A 292 11.43 -4.29 10.69
N SER A 293 11.03 -5.11 11.67
CA SER A 293 11.60 -5.09 13.03
C SER A 293 11.52 -6.48 13.68
N ASP A 294 12.63 -7.04 14.08
CA ASP A 294 12.71 -8.39 14.67
C ASP A 294 11.98 -8.48 16.03
N ASP A 295 12.00 -7.40 16.82
CA ASP A 295 11.38 -7.34 18.15
C ASP A 295 9.98 -6.68 18.18
N GLY A 296 9.48 -6.26 17.01
CA GLY A 296 8.19 -5.61 16.85
C GLY A 296 8.14 -4.14 17.25
N LYS A 297 9.28 -3.52 17.57
CA LYS A 297 9.35 -2.08 17.87
C LYS A 297 9.56 -1.30 16.59
N ILE A 298 8.76 -0.29 16.40
CA ILE A 298 8.82 0.62 15.25
C ILE A 298 8.80 2.06 15.73
N THR A 299 9.27 2.97 14.89
CA THR A 299 9.07 4.41 15.07
C THR A 299 8.17 4.91 13.96
N TYR A 300 7.06 5.53 14.30
CA TYR A 300 6.14 6.14 13.34
C TYR A 300 5.96 7.62 13.64
N GLN A 301 6.29 8.47 12.67
CA GLN A 301 6.24 9.95 12.78
C GLN A 301 6.90 10.49 14.06
N GLY A 302 8.04 9.87 14.43
CA GLY A 302 8.84 10.24 15.60
C GLY A 302 8.37 9.67 16.93
N THR A 303 7.32 8.84 16.96
CA THR A 303 6.81 8.16 18.15
C THR A 303 7.18 6.68 18.11
N ASP A 304 7.75 6.17 19.20
CA ASP A 304 8.10 4.76 19.34
C ASP A 304 6.87 3.94 19.75
N ILE A 305 6.62 2.85 19.04
CA ILE A 305 5.48 1.94 19.24
C ILE A 305 5.99 0.52 19.39
N ASP A 306 5.47 -0.21 20.37
CA ASP A 306 5.84 -1.61 20.63
C ASP A 306 4.69 -2.55 20.25
N LEU A 307 4.70 -3.04 19.00
CA LEU A 307 3.74 -4.02 18.48
C LEU A 307 4.00 -5.45 19.00
N GLY A 308 5.13 -5.67 19.69
CA GLY A 308 5.46 -6.96 20.31
C GLY A 308 4.71 -7.22 21.62
N LYS A 309 4.20 -6.18 22.30
CA LYS A 309 3.41 -6.31 23.52
C LYS A 309 1.96 -6.69 23.23
N PRO A 310 1.25 -7.30 24.22
CA PRO A 310 -0.20 -7.49 24.13
C PRO A 310 -0.92 -6.14 23.94
N PHE A 311 -1.85 -6.09 23.01
CA PHE A 311 -2.65 -4.89 22.76
C PHE A 311 -3.63 -4.65 23.92
N ARG A 312 -3.82 -3.39 24.29
CA ARG A 312 -4.81 -3.00 25.30
C ARG A 312 -6.21 -3.36 24.77
N ARG A 313 -7.05 -3.93 25.67
CA ARG A 313 -8.48 -4.18 25.37
C ARG A 313 -9.30 -3.29 26.28
N VAL A 314 -10.13 -2.43 25.74
CA VAL A 314 -10.94 -1.46 26.51
C VAL A 314 -12.33 -1.31 25.89
N HIS A 315 -13.36 -1.30 26.75
CA HIS A 315 -14.72 -1.05 26.29
C HIS A 315 -14.86 0.43 25.93
N MET A 316 -15.57 0.73 24.82
CA MET A 316 -15.77 2.10 24.31
C MET A 316 -16.32 3.03 25.41
N VAL A 317 -17.35 2.60 26.13
CA VAL A 317 -17.98 3.40 27.20
C VAL A 317 -17.04 3.67 28.39
N ASP A 318 -16.16 2.71 28.73
CA ASP A 318 -15.17 2.91 29.79
C ASP A 318 -14.14 3.96 29.38
N LEU A 319 -13.70 3.92 28.10
CA LEU A 319 -12.75 4.90 27.59
C LEU A 319 -13.36 6.31 27.51
N ILE A 320 -14.62 6.43 27.07
CA ILE A 320 -15.35 7.70 27.09
C ILE A 320 -15.45 8.24 28.53
N LYS A 321 -15.80 7.37 29.49
CA LYS A 321 -15.90 7.74 30.91
C LYS A 321 -14.54 8.17 31.48
N GLU A 322 -13.46 7.49 31.11
CA GLU A 322 -12.08 7.86 31.49
C GLU A 322 -11.73 9.29 31.02
N LYS A 323 -12.10 9.64 29.79
CA LYS A 323 -11.74 10.90 29.14
C LYS A 323 -12.66 12.08 29.48
N THR A 324 -13.97 11.82 29.61
CA THR A 324 -14.97 12.89 29.71
C THR A 324 -15.70 12.91 31.06
N GLY A 325 -15.67 11.81 31.81
CA GLY A 325 -16.49 11.61 33.01
C GLY A 325 -17.94 11.23 32.71
N VAL A 326 -18.38 11.21 31.45
CA VAL A 326 -19.74 10.80 31.06
C VAL A 326 -19.88 9.29 31.14
N ASP A 327 -20.92 8.82 31.82
CA ASP A 327 -21.15 7.39 32.08
C ASP A 327 -22.34 6.84 31.29
N PHE A 328 -22.05 6.32 30.10
CA PHE A 328 -23.03 5.71 29.20
C PHE A 328 -23.41 4.26 29.59
N TRP A 329 -22.81 3.68 30.61
CA TRP A 329 -23.30 2.43 31.19
C TRP A 329 -24.73 2.60 31.75
N LYS A 330 -25.06 3.81 32.21
CA LYS A 330 -26.41 4.13 32.67
C LYS A 330 -27.34 4.23 31.48
N PRO A 331 -28.45 3.43 31.46
CA PRO A 331 -29.48 3.63 30.46
C PRO A 331 -30.00 5.06 30.49
N MET A 332 -30.16 5.67 29.32
CA MET A 332 -30.69 7.02 29.20
C MET A 332 -31.58 7.14 27.98
N THR A 333 -32.50 8.11 28.02
CA THR A 333 -33.33 8.44 26.88
C THR A 333 -32.57 9.24 25.84
N LEU A 334 -33.06 9.29 24.61
CA LEU A 334 -32.47 10.11 23.55
C LEU A 334 -32.39 11.60 23.95
N GLU A 335 -33.44 12.11 24.65
CA GLU A 335 -33.46 13.51 25.11
C GLU A 335 -32.33 13.79 26.13
N GLU A 336 -32.13 12.87 27.08
CA GLU A 336 -31.04 12.99 28.06
C GLU A 336 -29.65 12.92 27.37
N ALA A 337 -29.47 11.97 26.43
CA ALA A 337 -28.23 11.83 25.67
C ALA A 337 -27.98 13.07 24.79
N THR A 338 -28.97 13.59 24.11
CA THR A 338 -28.89 14.82 23.30
C THR A 338 -28.43 16.01 24.14
N LYS A 339 -29.02 16.19 25.33
CA LYS A 339 -28.62 17.27 26.22
C LYS A 339 -27.16 17.13 26.66
N ILE A 340 -26.70 15.91 26.98
CA ILE A 340 -25.28 15.65 27.32
C ILE A 340 -24.39 15.95 26.11
N ALA A 341 -24.81 15.59 24.90
CA ALA A 341 -24.08 15.88 23.67
C ALA A 341 -23.95 17.39 23.42
N GLU A 342 -25.04 18.14 23.56
CA GLU A 342 -25.05 19.61 23.44
C GLU A 342 -24.13 20.29 24.48
N ASP A 343 -24.17 19.83 25.75
CA ASP A 343 -23.29 20.31 26.81
C ASP A 343 -21.78 20.06 26.52
N HIS A 344 -21.48 19.16 25.58
CA HIS A 344 -20.14 18.80 25.11
C HIS A 344 -19.84 19.26 23.67
N ASP A 345 -20.62 20.21 23.13
CA ASP A 345 -20.45 20.75 21.78
C ASP A 345 -20.50 19.65 20.69
N ILE A 346 -21.31 18.62 20.84
CA ILE A 346 -21.59 17.60 19.83
C ILE A 346 -22.93 17.91 19.17
N HIS A 347 -22.91 18.09 17.85
CA HIS A 347 -24.12 18.29 17.07
C HIS A 347 -24.84 16.96 16.87
N VAL A 348 -26.14 16.91 17.14
CA VAL A 348 -26.96 15.69 17.01
C VAL A 348 -27.81 15.77 15.76
N GLU A 349 -27.64 14.81 14.85
CA GLU A 349 -28.41 14.70 13.63
C GLU A 349 -29.83 14.15 13.91
N LYS A 350 -30.78 14.42 13.00
CA LYS A 350 -32.19 14.06 13.20
C LYS A 350 -32.49 12.57 13.30
N PHE A 351 -31.65 11.75 12.63
CA PHE A 351 -31.80 10.29 12.60
C PHE A 351 -31.02 9.61 13.74
N TRP A 352 -30.23 10.35 14.51
CA TRP A 352 -29.41 9.76 15.55
C TRP A 352 -30.23 9.16 16.69
N LYS A 353 -29.77 8.03 17.15
CA LYS A 353 -30.18 7.34 18.38
C LYS A 353 -29.06 7.49 19.43
N VAL A 354 -29.28 6.93 20.63
CA VAL A 354 -28.28 7.03 21.72
C VAL A 354 -26.92 6.47 21.31
N GLY A 355 -26.89 5.38 20.56
CA GLY A 355 -25.64 4.77 20.09
C GLY A 355 -24.81 5.69 19.18
N HIS A 356 -25.41 6.45 18.30
CA HIS A 356 -24.72 7.44 17.49
C HIS A 356 -24.05 8.53 18.34
N ILE A 357 -24.74 8.96 19.41
CA ILE A 357 -24.20 9.94 20.37
C ILE A 357 -22.99 9.36 21.10
N ILE A 358 -23.05 8.10 21.55
CA ILE A 358 -21.93 7.40 22.18
C ILE A 358 -20.73 7.38 21.22
N ASN A 359 -20.93 7.03 19.95
CA ASN A 359 -19.89 7.02 18.95
C ASN A 359 -19.26 8.41 18.74
N ALA A 360 -20.09 9.44 18.61
CA ALA A 360 -19.61 10.81 18.46
C ALA A 360 -18.78 11.30 19.68
N PHE A 361 -19.08 10.82 20.88
CA PHE A 361 -18.22 11.04 22.05
C PHE A 361 -16.87 10.36 21.93
N PHE A 362 -16.87 9.12 21.47
CA PHE A 362 -15.65 8.37 21.25
C PHE A 362 -14.76 9.05 20.21
N GLU A 363 -15.29 9.35 19.03
CA GLU A 363 -14.57 10.03 17.95
C GLU A 363 -13.96 11.36 18.42
N LYS A 364 -14.77 12.17 19.11
CA LYS A 364 -14.34 13.52 19.53
C LYS A 364 -13.31 13.53 20.65
N TYR A 365 -13.42 12.63 21.63
CA TYR A 365 -12.65 12.73 22.87
C TYR A 365 -11.65 11.60 23.12
N CYS A 366 -11.77 10.48 22.41
CA CYS A 366 -11.00 9.28 22.70
C CYS A 366 -10.05 8.91 21.58
N GLU A 367 -10.52 8.87 20.34
CA GLU A 367 -9.82 8.32 19.19
C GLU A 367 -8.40 8.87 19.04
N GLU A 368 -8.24 10.18 18.87
CA GLU A 368 -6.92 10.82 18.71
C GLU A 368 -5.98 10.67 19.93
N THR A 369 -6.52 10.25 21.09
CA THR A 369 -5.71 10.06 22.29
C THR A 369 -5.09 8.68 22.44
N ILE A 370 -5.44 7.74 21.55
CA ILE A 370 -4.96 6.37 21.57
C ILE A 370 -3.62 6.30 20.82
N VAL A 371 -2.51 6.19 21.54
CA VAL A 371 -1.17 6.08 20.96
C VAL A 371 -0.75 4.62 20.79
N ASP A 372 -0.79 3.85 21.89
CA ASP A 372 -0.41 2.44 21.90
C ASP A 372 -1.49 1.55 21.25
N PRO A 373 -1.11 0.41 20.66
CA PRO A 373 -2.04 -0.53 20.04
C PRO A 373 -3.17 -0.93 21.01
N THR A 374 -4.41 -0.63 20.61
CA THR A 374 -5.60 -0.80 21.47
C THR A 374 -6.77 -1.35 20.69
N PHE A 375 -7.40 -2.39 21.21
CA PHE A 375 -8.73 -2.84 20.80
C PHE A 375 -9.78 -2.06 21.59
N VAL A 376 -10.58 -1.27 20.91
CA VAL A 376 -11.77 -0.64 21.49
C VAL A 376 -12.97 -1.49 21.13
N TYR A 377 -13.62 -2.10 22.11
CA TYR A 377 -14.73 -3.02 21.90
C TYR A 377 -16.04 -2.51 22.49
N GLY A 378 -17.16 -3.15 22.15
CA GLY A 378 -18.47 -2.80 22.64
C GLY A 378 -19.09 -1.59 21.94
N HIS A 379 -19.02 -1.58 20.61
CA HIS A 379 -19.66 -0.57 19.79
C HIS A 379 -21.19 -0.65 19.88
N PRO A 380 -21.90 0.49 19.85
CA PRO A 380 -23.36 0.51 19.87
C PRO A 380 -23.99 -0.26 18.72
N VAL A 381 -25.16 -0.81 18.99
CA VAL A 381 -25.92 -1.62 18.02
C VAL A 381 -26.37 -0.80 16.80
N GLU A 382 -26.67 0.48 17.00
CA GLU A 382 -27.17 1.39 15.96
C GLU A 382 -26.14 1.66 14.84
N ILE A 383 -24.87 1.57 15.17
CA ILE A 383 -23.77 1.79 14.21
C ILE A 383 -23.07 0.48 13.81
N SER A 384 -23.67 -0.65 14.08
CA SER A 384 -23.05 -1.97 13.88
C SER A 384 -24.04 -2.94 13.20
N PRO A 385 -24.47 -2.67 11.95
CA PRO A 385 -25.59 -3.37 11.32
C PRO A 385 -25.32 -4.86 11.03
N LEU A 386 -24.06 -5.29 10.99
CA LEU A 386 -23.65 -6.66 10.63
C LEU A 386 -23.06 -7.44 11.81
N ALA A 387 -22.93 -6.78 12.98
CA ALA A 387 -22.36 -7.37 14.18
C ALA A 387 -23.42 -7.96 15.11
N LYS A 388 -23.07 -9.05 15.78
CA LYS A 388 -23.91 -9.72 16.77
C LYS A 388 -24.07 -8.87 18.01
N LYS A 389 -25.30 -8.79 18.56
CA LYS A 389 -25.58 -8.12 19.84
C LYS A 389 -24.84 -8.83 20.96
N ASN A 390 -24.28 -8.05 21.90
CA ASN A 390 -23.73 -8.59 23.11
C ASN A 390 -24.83 -9.25 23.98
N ALA A 391 -24.55 -10.43 24.51
CA ALA A 391 -25.52 -11.22 25.27
C ALA A 391 -25.87 -10.61 26.61
N ASP A 392 -24.93 -9.90 27.26
CA ASP A 392 -25.12 -9.31 28.58
C ASP A 392 -25.76 -7.91 28.52
N ASP A 393 -25.43 -7.13 27.48
CA ASP A 393 -26.01 -5.81 27.25
C ASP A 393 -26.30 -5.59 25.75
N PRO A 394 -27.55 -5.83 25.30
CA PRO A 394 -27.90 -5.76 23.87
C PRO A 394 -27.90 -4.37 23.27
N ARG A 395 -27.56 -3.32 24.03
CA ARG A 395 -27.31 -1.97 23.51
C ARG A 395 -26.01 -1.92 22.73
N PHE A 396 -25.11 -2.86 23.01
CA PHE A 396 -23.80 -2.98 22.39
C PHE A 396 -23.70 -4.26 21.55
N THR A 397 -22.64 -4.34 20.78
CA THR A 397 -22.32 -5.49 19.94
C THR A 397 -20.99 -6.10 20.34
N ASP A 398 -20.77 -7.36 19.98
CA ASP A 398 -19.50 -8.06 20.07
C ASP A 398 -18.58 -7.62 18.91
N ARG A 399 -18.32 -6.30 18.82
CA ARG A 399 -17.50 -5.62 17.81
C ARG A 399 -16.34 -4.90 18.47
N PHE A 400 -15.22 -4.88 17.80
CA PHE A 400 -14.07 -4.04 18.16
C PHE A 400 -13.44 -3.39 16.93
N GLU A 401 -12.76 -2.30 17.17
CA GLU A 401 -11.87 -1.65 16.21
C GLU A 401 -10.45 -1.59 16.79
N ILE A 402 -9.46 -1.55 15.88
CA ILE A 402 -8.03 -1.54 16.21
C ILE A 402 -7.52 -0.13 16.02
N TYR A 403 -7.08 0.51 17.08
CA TYR A 403 -6.50 1.86 17.06
C TYR A 403 -5.02 1.84 17.39
N ILE A 404 -4.23 2.58 16.63
CA ILE A 404 -2.81 2.87 16.85
C ILE A 404 -2.55 4.30 16.38
N MET A 405 -1.92 5.14 17.20
CA MET A 405 -1.59 6.54 16.88
C MET A 405 -2.81 7.38 16.47
N GLY A 406 -3.96 7.15 17.09
CA GLY A 406 -5.20 7.87 16.81
C GLY A 406 -5.87 7.50 15.49
N GLU A 407 -5.48 6.42 14.84
CA GLU A 407 -6.01 5.97 13.56
C GLU A 407 -6.54 4.55 13.67
N GLU A 408 -7.65 4.26 12.97
CA GLU A 408 -8.22 2.93 12.83
C GLU A 408 -7.44 2.10 11.80
N TYR A 409 -7.05 0.89 12.20
CA TYR A 409 -6.34 -0.07 11.34
C TYR A 409 -7.18 -1.28 10.95
N GLY A 410 -8.25 -1.54 11.65
CA GLY A 410 -9.15 -2.66 11.36
C GLY A 410 -10.40 -2.65 12.21
N ASN A 411 -11.39 -3.37 11.72
CA ASN A 411 -12.71 -3.55 12.31
C ASN A 411 -13.08 -5.03 12.31
N ALA A 412 -13.68 -5.51 13.39
CA ALA A 412 -13.96 -6.93 13.54
C ALA A 412 -15.10 -7.18 14.53
N PHE A 413 -15.78 -8.30 14.35
CA PHE A 413 -16.90 -8.65 15.24
C PHE A 413 -17.23 -10.15 15.21
N SER A 414 -17.99 -10.59 16.22
CA SER A 414 -18.82 -11.79 16.06
C SER A 414 -19.93 -11.47 15.08
N GLU A 415 -20.05 -12.26 14.03
CA GLU A 415 -21.00 -12.03 12.94
C GLU A 415 -22.44 -12.20 13.39
N LEU A 416 -23.31 -11.28 12.98
CA LEU A 416 -24.74 -11.48 13.07
C LEU A 416 -25.12 -12.63 12.13
N ASN A 417 -25.71 -13.69 12.70
CA ASN A 417 -26.08 -14.90 11.97
C ASN A 417 -27.57 -15.26 12.09
N ASP A 418 -28.37 -14.34 12.64
CA ASP A 418 -29.84 -14.42 12.67
C ASP A 418 -30.38 -13.65 11.47
N PRO A 419 -31.03 -14.32 10.49
CA PRO A 419 -31.54 -13.66 9.28
C PRO A 419 -32.68 -12.67 9.57
N ASP A 420 -33.48 -12.89 10.62
CA ASP A 420 -34.57 -11.99 10.97
C ASP A 420 -34.04 -10.70 11.61
N ASP A 421 -33.07 -10.79 12.56
CA ASP A 421 -32.40 -9.61 13.12
C ASP A 421 -31.61 -8.87 12.02
N GLN A 422 -30.97 -9.58 11.09
CA GLN A 422 -30.27 -8.96 9.96
C GLN A 422 -31.20 -8.18 9.06
N ARG A 423 -32.40 -8.70 8.77
CA ARG A 423 -33.40 -7.98 8.00
C ARG A 423 -33.84 -6.70 8.70
N GLU A 424 -34.15 -6.78 10.00
CA GLU A 424 -34.53 -5.61 10.81
C GLU A 424 -33.42 -4.52 10.78
N ARG A 425 -32.14 -4.93 10.80
CA ARG A 425 -31.01 -3.99 10.70
C ARG A 425 -30.93 -3.32 9.32
N PHE A 426 -31.09 -4.07 8.25
CA PHE A 426 -31.12 -3.51 6.90
C PHE A 426 -32.31 -2.58 6.68
N GLU A 427 -33.48 -2.90 7.24
CA GLU A 427 -34.66 -2.02 7.19
C GLU A 427 -34.39 -0.71 7.94
N ALA A 428 -33.73 -0.76 9.12
CA ALA A 428 -33.32 0.43 9.84
C ALA A 428 -32.31 1.29 9.06
N GLN A 429 -31.35 0.68 8.36
CA GLN A 429 -30.42 1.37 7.48
C GLN A 429 -31.15 2.04 6.29
N MET A 430 -32.17 1.41 5.73
CA MET A 430 -32.99 2.02 4.68
C MET A 430 -33.79 3.24 5.18
N GLU A 431 -34.29 3.21 6.43
CA GLU A 431 -34.94 4.38 7.04
C GLU A 431 -33.94 5.54 7.22
N GLU A 432 -32.73 5.26 7.64
CA GLU A 432 -31.65 6.26 7.76
C GLU A 432 -31.28 6.85 6.38
N ARG A 433 -31.22 5.99 5.34
CA ARG A 433 -30.99 6.42 3.96
C ARG A 433 -32.10 7.37 3.46
N GLU A 434 -33.37 7.05 3.72
CA GLU A 434 -34.50 7.93 3.40
C GLU A 434 -34.45 9.25 4.19
N ALA A 435 -33.87 9.23 5.39
CA ALA A 435 -33.66 10.42 6.21
C ALA A 435 -32.45 11.27 5.79
N GLY A 436 -31.65 10.81 4.81
CA GLY A 436 -30.55 11.56 4.19
C GLY A 436 -29.16 10.98 4.39
N ASN A 437 -29.02 9.79 4.97
CA ASN A 437 -27.76 9.06 5.05
C ASN A 437 -27.49 8.28 3.75
N ASP A 438 -26.86 8.91 2.75
CA ASP A 438 -26.58 8.28 1.44
C ASP A 438 -25.58 7.11 1.50
N GLU A 439 -24.91 6.92 2.62
CA GLU A 439 -23.87 5.88 2.84
C GLU A 439 -24.44 4.61 3.47
N ALA A 440 -25.66 4.66 4.04
CA ALA A 440 -26.33 3.51 4.63
C ALA A 440 -26.55 2.36 3.64
N ASP A 441 -26.43 1.13 4.12
CA ASP A 441 -26.55 -0.09 3.34
C ASP A 441 -27.92 -0.27 2.66
N MET A 442 -27.91 -0.97 1.53
CA MET A 442 -29.12 -1.42 0.84
C MET A 442 -29.46 -2.86 1.27
N ILE A 443 -30.75 -3.23 1.20
CA ILE A 443 -31.16 -4.60 1.50
C ILE A 443 -30.64 -5.55 0.43
N ASP A 444 -29.81 -6.51 0.82
CA ASP A 444 -29.37 -7.63 -0.04
C ASP A 444 -30.20 -8.88 0.25
N GLU A 445 -31.28 -9.05 -0.52
CA GLU A 445 -32.19 -10.20 -0.39
C GLU A 445 -31.53 -11.54 -0.69
N ASP A 446 -30.46 -11.56 -1.48
CA ASP A 446 -29.72 -12.79 -1.77
C ASP A 446 -28.81 -13.19 -0.61
N TYR A 447 -28.24 -12.21 0.09
CA TYR A 447 -27.51 -12.45 1.32
C TYR A 447 -28.42 -12.95 2.45
N LEU A 448 -29.58 -12.32 2.65
CA LEU A 448 -30.57 -12.79 3.63
C LEU A 448 -31.02 -14.23 3.35
N ARG A 449 -31.31 -14.55 2.08
CA ARG A 449 -31.64 -15.91 1.66
C ARG A 449 -30.49 -16.89 1.93
N ALA A 450 -29.23 -16.49 1.72
CA ALA A 450 -28.10 -17.33 2.07
C ALA A 450 -28.07 -17.63 3.57
N MET A 451 -28.26 -16.61 4.43
CA MET A 451 -28.32 -16.80 5.89
C MET A 451 -29.43 -17.75 6.32
N GLU A 452 -30.60 -17.77 5.64
CA GLU A 452 -31.72 -18.68 5.92
C GLU A 452 -31.34 -20.17 5.73
N TYR A 453 -30.29 -20.49 4.94
CA TYR A 453 -29.73 -21.86 4.87
C TYR A 453 -28.88 -22.25 6.07
N GLY A 454 -28.59 -21.29 6.94
CA GLY A 454 -27.83 -21.45 8.17
C GLY A 454 -26.40 -20.94 8.07
N MET A 455 -26.09 -19.95 8.88
CA MET A 455 -24.72 -19.45 9.06
C MET A 455 -24.23 -19.86 10.46
N PRO A 456 -23.11 -20.58 10.58
CA PRO A 456 -22.57 -20.92 11.90
C PRO A 456 -22.13 -19.66 12.67
N PRO A 457 -21.96 -19.71 14.00
CA PRO A 457 -21.23 -18.68 14.71
C PRO A 457 -19.91 -18.41 14.02
N THR A 458 -19.60 -17.15 13.74
CA THR A 458 -18.46 -16.78 12.90
C THR A 458 -17.82 -15.51 13.45
N GLY A 459 -16.50 -15.46 13.48
CA GLY A 459 -15.74 -14.23 13.70
C GLY A 459 -15.23 -13.68 12.36
N GLY A 460 -15.34 -12.38 12.16
CA GLY A 460 -14.86 -11.68 10.97
C GLY A 460 -13.96 -10.50 11.29
N LEU A 461 -13.00 -10.22 10.42
CA LEU A 461 -11.99 -9.19 10.54
C LEU A 461 -11.74 -8.49 9.22
N GLY A 462 -11.73 -7.16 9.23
CA GLY A 462 -11.21 -6.31 8.16
C GLY A 462 -9.98 -5.54 8.61
N ILE A 463 -8.92 -5.53 7.80
CA ILE A 463 -7.69 -4.73 8.05
C ILE A 463 -7.33 -3.94 6.79
N GLY A 464 -7.16 -2.63 6.94
CA GLY A 464 -6.65 -1.75 5.91
C GLY A 464 -5.16 -1.99 5.65
N ILE A 465 -4.81 -2.72 4.60
CA ILE A 465 -3.41 -3.06 4.26
C ILE A 465 -2.58 -1.81 3.98
N ASP A 466 -3.14 -0.81 3.31
CA ASP A 466 -2.39 0.42 3.01
C ASP A 466 -2.01 1.17 4.28
N ARG A 467 -2.94 1.32 5.23
CA ARG A 467 -2.68 1.94 6.55
C ARG A 467 -1.64 1.16 7.35
N LEU A 468 -1.76 -0.18 7.38
CA LEU A 468 -0.77 -1.02 8.07
C LEU A 468 0.64 -0.85 7.47
N VAL A 469 0.75 -0.76 6.15
CA VAL A 469 2.03 -0.50 5.47
C VAL A 469 2.55 0.91 5.75
N MET A 470 1.67 1.94 5.83
CA MET A 470 2.06 3.28 6.25
C MET A 470 2.72 3.26 7.63
N LEU A 471 2.07 2.63 8.61
CA LEU A 471 2.59 2.47 9.98
C LEU A 471 3.96 1.80 9.99
N LEU A 472 4.07 0.64 9.36
CA LEU A 472 5.27 -0.20 9.39
C LEU A 472 6.45 0.35 8.58
N THR A 473 6.21 1.29 7.66
CA THR A 473 7.26 1.89 6.80
C THR A 473 7.46 3.38 7.03
N ASP A 474 6.93 3.92 8.13
CA ASP A 474 6.99 5.34 8.48
C ASP A 474 6.57 6.26 7.31
N ALA A 475 5.44 5.94 6.71
CA ALA A 475 4.88 6.71 5.60
C ALA A 475 3.76 7.62 6.08
N PRO A 476 3.88 8.97 5.94
CA PRO A 476 2.89 9.90 6.46
C PRO A 476 1.61 9.98 5.64
N ALA A 477 1.59 9.41 4.42
CA ALA A 477 0.43 9.48 3.54
C ALA A 477 0.22 8.19 2.75
N ILE A 478 -1.04 7.84 2.50
CA ILE A 478 -1.43 6.65 1.73
C ILE A 478 -0.81 6.64 0.31
N ARG A 479 -0.60 7.82 -0.28
CA ARG A 479 0.07 7.97 -1.59
C ARG A 479 1.53 7.52 -1.57
N ASP A 480 2.18 7.50 -0.42
CA ASP A 480 3.55 7.03 -0.27
C ASP A 480 3.67 5.50 -0.39
N VAL A 481 2.59 4.79 -0.06
CA VAL A 481 2.53 3.32 -0.12
C VAL A 481 1.77 2.78 -1.32
N LEU A 482 1.23 3.66 -2.17
CA LEU A 482 0.62 3.32 -3.46
C LEU A 482 1.60 3.64 -4.59
N LEU A 483 1.83 2.66 -5.50
CA LEU A 483 2.74 2.86 -6.64
C LEU A 483 2.25 4.00 -7.54
N PHE A 484 0.97 3.99 -7.88
CA PHE A 484 0.32 4.99 -8.74
C PHE A 484 -0.99 5.45 -8.07
N PRO A 485 -0.91 6.39 -7.12
CA PRO A 485 -2.09 6.92 -6.45
C PRO A 485 -2.96 7.73 -7.41
N THR A 486 -4.24 7.81 -7.12
CA THR A 486 -5.16 8.69 -7.85
C THR A 486 -4.75 10.15 -7.63
N MET A 487 -4.54 10.88 -8.72
CA MET A 487 -4.13 12.28 -8.71
C MET A 487 -5.15 13.13 -9.47
N ARG A 488 -5.35 14.36 -9.03
CA ARG A 488 -6.13 15.31 -9.86
C ARG A 488 -5.46 15.45 -11.22
N PRO A 489 -6.22 15.47 -12.34
CA PRO A 489 -5.64 15.71 -13.66
C PRO A 489 -4.83 17.01 -13.67
N GLU A 490 -3.65 17.00 -14.28
CA GLU A 490 -2.97 18.25 -14.63
C GLU A 490 -3.90 19.06 -15.53
N ARG A 491 -3.97 20.37 -15.32
CA ARG A 491 -4.80 21.22 -16.19
C ARG A 491 -4.36 21.02 -17.64
N VAL A 492 -5.24 20.46 -18.46
CA VAL A 492 -4.99 20.08 -19.85
C VAL A 492 -4.57 21.29 -20.72
N GLU A 493 -4.86 22.52 -20.28
CA GLU A 493 -4.44 23.77 -20.93
C GLU A 493 -2.92 23.87 -21.17
N SER A 494 -2.07 23.24 -20.34
CA SER A 494 -0.62 23.30 -20.55
C SER A 494 -0.13 22.31 -21.60
N VAL A 495 -0.70 21.13 -21.68
CA VAL A 495 -0.26 20.07 -22.63
C VAL A 495 -0.81 20.34 -24.04
N GLU A 496 -2.06 20.73 -24.18
CA GLU A 496 -2.64 21.12 -25.45
C GLU A 496 -2.01 22.42 -25.99
N ALA A 497 -1.70 23.39 -25.11
CA ALA A 497 -0.99 24.61 -25.51
C ALA A 497 0.45 24.34 -25.95
N GLU A 498 1.18 23.44 -25.27
CA GLU A 498 2.53 23.01 -25.69
C GLU A 498 2.50 22.24 -27.05
N VAL A 499 1.56 21.31 -27.20
CA VAL A 499 1.38 20.56 -28.44
C VAL A 499 0.97 21.48 -29.59
N LYS A 500 0.08 22.45 -29.35
CA LYS A 500 -0.33 23.46 -30.35
C LYS A 500 0.82 24.39 -30.71
N ALA A 501 1.59 24.87 -29.72
CA ALA A 501 2.76 25.71 -29.96
C ALA A 501 3.88 24.98 -30.72
N ASP A 502 4.09 23.69 -30.48
CA ASP A 502 5.05 22.86 -31.23
C ASP A 502 4.58 22.57 -32.67
N MET A 503 3.28 22.37 -32.88
CA MET A 503 2.71 22.23 -34.20
C MET A 503 2.77 23.53 -35.01
N GLU A 504 2.52 24.70 -34.41
CA GLU A 504 2.63 26.00 -35.05
C GLU A 504 4.08 26.36 -35.37
N LYS A 505 5.06 26.00 -34.53
CA LYS A 505 6.48 26.14 -34.85
C LYS A 505 6.90 25.29 -36.03
N LYS A 506 6.50 24.02 -36.08
CA LYS A 506 6.80 23.14 -37.23
C LYS A 506 6.19 23.62 -38.51
N ASN A 507 5.01 24.21 -38.49
CA ASN A 507 4.36 24.77 -39.69
C ASN A 507 5.00 26.10 -40.17
N LYS A 508 5.71 26.83 -39.30
CA LYS A 508 6.48 28.02 -39.65
C LYS A 508 7.89 27.71 -40.17
N GLU A 509 8.47 26.59 -39.78
CA GLU A 509 9.78 26.14 -40.27
C GLU A 509 9.70 25.40 -41.60
N ASN A 510 8.51 24.98 -42.04
CA ASN A 510 8.24 24.32 -43.30
C ASN A 510 7.63 25.26 -44.40
N LYS A 511 7.59 26.56 -44.15
CA LYS A 511 7.28 27.61 -45.11
C LYS A 511 8.49 28.54 -45.32
#